data_6a60c8021ced7ebe7ee708a33b3212fe
#
_entry.id   6a60c8021ced7ebe7ee708a33b3212fe
#
_cell.length_a   1.000
_cell.length_b   1.000
_cell.length_c   1.000
_cell.angle_alpha   90.00
_cell.angle_beta   90.00
_cell.angle_gamma   90.00
#
_symmetry.space_group_name_H-M   'P 1'
#
loop_
_entity.id
_entity.type
_entity.pdbx_description
1 polymer ?
#
loop_
_entity_poly.entity_id
_entity_poly.type
_entity_poly.pdbx_seq_one_letter_code
_entity_poly.pdbx_strand_id
1 'polypeptide(L)'
;MVQQVRRIATASGSGVSESVKYGGIMFSHTQFFCGVFAYRNHVTVEFGQGHRLEDRYQQLEGNGQYRRHIKLHSPAEVKSKHLADYIKQAYALAKG
;
A
#
# COMPACT_ATOMS: atom_id res chain seq x y z
N MET A 1 -1.12 12.58 5.07
CA MET A 1 -0.50 11.35 4.50
C MET A 1 -1.52 10.38 3.92
N VAL A 2 -2.59 10.10 4.63
CA VAL A 2 -3.60 9.14 4.15
C VAL A 2 -4.14 9.53 2.77
N GLN A 3 -4.42 10.81 2.54
CA GLN A 3 -4.94 11.28 1.25
C GLN A 3 -3.93 11.12 0.11
N GLN A 4 -2.64 11.26 0.40
CA GLN A 4 -1.60 11.02 -0.61
C GLN A 4 -1.59 9.56 -1.04
N VAL A 5 -1.66 8.65 -0.06
CA VAL A 5 -1.68 7.21 -0.33
C VAL A 5 -2.94 6.84 -1.12
N ARG A 6 -4.08 7.39 -0.71
CA ARG A 6 -5.36 7.15 -1.39
C ARG A 6 -5.31 7.56 -2.86
N ARG A 7 -4.74 8.74 -3.14
CA ARG A 7 -4.60 9.20 -4.53
C ARG A 7 -3.72 8.26 -5.35
N ILE A 8 -2.61 7.80 -4.78
CA ILE A 8 -1.72 6.87 -5.48
C ILE A 8 -2.45 5.55 -5.76
N ALA A 9 -3.14 5.01 -4.76
CA ALA A 9 -3.84 3.73 -4.90
C ALA A 9 -4.95 3.82 -5.95
N THR A 10 -5.76 4.88 -5.91
CA THR A 10 -6.87 5.03 -6.86
C THR A 10 -6.39 5.37 -8.27
N ALA A 11 -5.21 5.97 -8.40
CA ALA A 11 -4.60 6.31 -9.68
C ALA A 11 -3.75 5.19 -10.27
N SER A 12 -3.57 4.06 -9.56
CA SER A 12 -2.72 2.97 -10.04
C SER A 12 -3.26 2.28 -11.27
N GLY A 13 -4.57 2.38 -11.51
CA GLY A 13 -5.20 1.84 -12.70
C GLY A 13 -6.71 1.92 -12.58
N SER A 14 -7.42 1.38 -13.58
CA SER A 14 -8.87 1.34 -13.59
C SER A 14 -9.40 0.25 -12.68
N GLY A 15 -10.66 0.38 -12.27
CA GLY A 15 -11.34 -0.68 -11.52
C GLY A 15 -10.96 -0.80 -10.05
N VAL A 16 -10.30 0.22 -9.48
CA VAL A 16 -9.97 0.22 -8.06
C VAL A 16 -11.21 0.58 -7.25
N SER A 17 -11.56 -0.30 -6.31
CA SER A 17 -12.60 -0.01 -5.34
C SER A 17 -11.97 0.19 -3.96
N GLU A 18 -12.59 1.04 -3.15
CA GLU A 18 -12.13 1.29 -1.80
C GLU A 18 -13.24 1.06 -0.80
N SER A 19 -12.88 0.60 0.38
CA SER A 19 -13.81 0.39 1.48
C SER A 19 -13.12 0.71 2.80
N VAL A 20 -13.91 1.14 3.78
CA VAL A 20 -13.39 1.42 5.11
C VAL A 20 -13.62 0.18 5.98
N LYS A 21 -12.52 -0.42 6.44
CA LYS A 21 -12.54 -1.62 7.29
C LYS A 21 -11.38 -1.59 8.25
N TYR A 22 -11.57 -2.16 9.43
CA TYR A 22 -10.50 -2.34 10.43
C TYR A 22 -9.80 -1.04 10.81
N GLY A 23 -10.52 0.08 10.76
CA GLY A 23 -9.97 1.39 11.09
C GLY A 23 -9.09 1.98 9.99
N GLY A 24 -9.15 1.46 8.78
CA GLY A 24 -8.36 1.94 7.65
C GLY A 24 -9.13 1.92 6.35
N ILE A 25 -8.44 2.22 5.26
CA ILE A 25 -9.01 2.19 3.92
C ILE A 25 -8.37 1.04 3.14
N MET A 26 -9.20 0.15 2.60
CA MET A 26 -8.76 -1.01 1.84
C MET A 26 -8.99 -0.77 0.37
N PHE A 27 -7.98 -1.06 -0.45
CA PHE A 27 -8.05 -0.89 -1.91
C PHE A 27 -7.97 -2.24 -2.59
N SER A 28 -8.90 -2.48 -3.50
CA SER A 28 -9.03 -3.76 -4.19
C SER A 28 -9.28 -3.56 -5.68
N HIS A 29 -8.89 -4.53 -6.46
CA HIS A 29 -9.35 -4.72 -7.83
C HIS A 29 -10.15 -6.04 -7.84
N THR A 30 -9.64 -7.10 -8.43
CA THR A 30 -10.22 -8.43 -8.27
C THR A 30 -9.97 -8.94 -6.85
N GLN A 31 -8.82 -8.56 -6.29
CA GLN A 31 -8.41 -8.92 -4.94
C GLN A 31 -7.94 -7.66 -4.21
N PHE A 32 -7.94 -7.73 -2.89
CA PHE A 32 -7.30 -6.72 -2.05
C PHE A 32 -5.83 -6.60 -2.44
N PHE A 33 -5.34 -5.38 -2.62
CA PHE A 33 -3.92 -5.20 -2.92
C PHE A 33 -3.19 -4.30 -1.92
N CYS A 34 -3.82 -3.30 -1.35
CA CYS A 34 -3.19 -2.54 -0.28
C CYS A 34 -4.22 -1.89 0.63
N GLY A 35 -3.79 -1.60 1.86
CA GLY A 35 -4.58 -0.87 2.83
C GLY A 35 -3.76 0.21 3.48
N VAL A 36 -4.39 1.30 3.91
CA VAL A 36 -3.73 2.39 4.62
C VAL A 36 -4.36 2.56 5.98
N PHE A 37 -3.51 2.60 7.01
CA PHE A 37 -3.94 2.64 8.41
C PHE A 37 -3.17 3.75 9.13
N ALA A 38 -3.91 4.68 9.73
CA ALA A 38 -3.32 5.77 10.47
C ALA A 38 -3.16 5.39 11.94
N TYR A 39 -1.95 5.55 12.44
CA TYR A 39 -1.62 5.38 13.85
C TYR A 39 -1.19 6.71 14.43
N ARG A 40 -0.89 6.72 15.73
CA ARG A 40 -0.60 7.98 16.42
C ARG A 40 0.62 8.71 15.83
N ASN A 41 1.69 7.96 15.54
CA ASN A 41 2.97 8.55 15.09
C ASN A 41 3.36 8.20 13.68
N HIS A 42 2.53 7.44 12.97
CA HIS A 42 2.86 7.02 11.61
C HIS A 42 1.62 6.53 10.87
N VAL A 43 1.77 6.37 9.57
CA VAL A 43 0.78 5.72 8.71
C VAL A 43 1.43 4.44 8.19
N THR A 44 0.70 3.34 8.21
CA THR A 44 1.17 2.07 7.65
C THR A 44 0.42 1.76 6.37
N VAL A 45 1.15 1.40 5.33
CA VAL A 45 0.59 0.89 4.09
C VAL A 45 0.88 -0.61 4.03
N GLU A 46 -0.16 -1.43 4.00
CA GLU A 46 -0.04 -2.89 4.00
C GLU A 46 -0.34 -3.47 2.63
N PHE A 47 0.43 -4.48 2.25
CA PHE A 47 0.27 -5.20 0.99
C PHE A 47 -0.06 -6.65 1.29
N GLY A 48 -1.22 -7.12 0.83
CA GLY A 48 -1.70 -8.48 1.13
C GLY A 48 -0.80 -9.57 0.57
N GLN A 49 -0.20 -9.32 -0.60
CA GLN A 49 0.73 -10.23 -1.24
C GLN A 49 2.12 -9.59 -1.33
N GLY A 50 2.51 -8.89 -0.26
CA GLY A 50 3.75 -8.13 -0.23
C GLY A 50 4.99 -8.96 -0.50
N HIS A 51 4.98 -10.25 -0.15
CA HIS A 51 6.10 -11.17 -0.41
C HIS A 51 6.39 -11.31 -1.91
N ARG A 52 5.44 -10.98 -2.79
CA ARG A 52 5.59 -11.09 -4.24
C ARG A 52 6.09 -9.81 -4.89
N LEU A 53 6.18 -8.72 -4.13
CA LEU A 53 6.67 -7.45 -4.65
C LEU A 53 8.20 -7.46 -4.75
N GLU A 54 8.73 -6.81 -5.79
CA GLU A 54 10.15 -6.54 -5.85
C GLU A 54 10.48 -5.41 -4.88
N ASP A 55 11.30 -5.69 -3.90
CA ASP A 55 11.71 -4.69 -2.91
C ASP A 55 12.91 -3.88 -3.40
N ARG A 56 12.70 -3.15 -4.50
CA ARG A 56 13.76 -2.43 -5.22
C ARG A 56 14.49 -1.41 -4.37
N TYR A 57 13.79 -0.83 -3.40
CA TYR A 57 14.31 0.26 -2.58
C TYR A 57 14.51 -0.14 -1.13
N GLN A 58 14.36 -1.44 -0.84
CA GLN A 58 14.54 -2.01 0.49
C GLN A 58 13.69 -1.32 1.55
N GLN A 59 12.41 -1.10 1.24
CA GLN A 59 11.47 -0.41 2.12
C GLN A 59 10.45 -1.34 2.76
N LEU A 60 10.28 -2.55 2.24
CA LEU A 60 9.27 -3.47 2.75
C LEU A 60 9.69 -4.05 4.10
N GLU A 61 8.77 -4.02 5.05
CA GLU A 61 8.95 -4.57 6.39
C GLU A 61 7.97 -5.71 6.61
N GLY A 62 8.30 -6.57 7.56
CA GLY A 62 7.47 -7.71 7.92
C GLY A 62 8.12 -9.03 7.56
N ASN A 63 7.76 -10.07 8.30
CA ASN A 63 8.30 -11.41 8.11
C ASN A 63 7.20 -12.48 8.07
N GLY A 64 5.95 -12.06 7.85
CA GLY A 64 4.85 -13.00 7.68
C GLY A 64 4.97 -13.78 6.37
N GLN A 65 4.13 -14.77 6.22
CA GLN A 65 4.17 -15.63 5.03
C GLN A 65 3.83 -14.86 3.74
N TYR A 66 2.89 -13.91 3.82
CA TYR A 66 2.41 -13.21 2.64
C TYR A 66 2.52 -11.69 2.76
N ARG A 67 2.21 -11.13 3.91
CA ARG A 67 2.05 -9.69 4.07
C ARG A 67 3.37 -8.98 4.27
N ARG A 68 3.45 -7.76 3.70
CA ARG A 68 4.53 -6.81 3.98
C ARG A 68 3.90 -5.43 4.13
N HIS A 69 4.65 -4.51 4.74
CA HIS A 69 4.15 -3.15 4.95
C HIS A 69 5.28 -2.13 4.85
N ILE A 70 4.88 -0.87 4.66
CA ILE A 70 5.78 0.28 4.68
C ILE A 70 5.20 1.26 5.68
N LYS A 71 6.04 1.76 6.61
CA LYS A 71 5.66 2.80 7.56
C LYS A 71 6.07 4.17 7.04
N LEU A 72 5.17 5.13 7.16
CA LEU A 72 5.40 6.51 6.75
C LEU A 72 5.31 7.41 7.98
N HIS A 73 6.37 8.12 8.29
CA HIS A 73 6.42 9.01 9.46
C HIS A 73 6.22 10.48 9.09
N SER A 74 6.27 10.81 7.81
CA SER A 74 6.05 12.17 7.30
C SER A 74 5.53 12.12 5.87
N PRO A 75 4.87 13.21 5.41
CA PRO A 75 4.42 13.26 4.01
C PRO A 75 5.56 13.10 2.99
N ALA A 76 6.75 13.57 3.33
CA ALA A 76 7.92 13.44 2.44
C ALA A 76 8.29 11.98 2.19
N GLU A 77 8.03 11.09 3.14
CA GLU A 77 8.37 9.68 3.00
C GLU A 77 7.53 8.93 1.97
N VAL A 78 6.37 9.44 1.64
CA VAL A 78 5.56 8.88 0.56
C VAL A 78 6.40 8.80 -0.72
N LYS A 79 7.15 9.86 -1.00
CA LYS A 79 7.99 9.94 -2.19
C LYS A 79 9.37 9.32 -1.95
N SER A 80 10.00 9.62 -0.81
CA SER A 80 11.36 9.15 -0.55
C SER A 80 11.45 7.64 -0.38
N LYS A 81 10.37 7.01 0.06
CA LYS A 81 10.29 5.54 0.16
C LYS A 81 9.71 4.88 -1.09
N HIS A 82 9.48 5.63 -2.14
CA HIS A 82 9.01 5.12 -3.44
C HIS A 82 7.70 4.33 -3.33
N LEU A 83 6.79 4.83 -2.51
CA LEU A 83 5.54 4.13 -2.25
C LEU A 83 4.73 3.85 -3.53
N ALA A 84 4.73 4.80 -4.47
CA ALA A 84 3.99 4.65 -5.73
C ALA A 84 4.43 3.41 -6.52
N ASP A 85 5.73 3.08 -6.50
CA ASP A 85 6.22 1.90 -7.19
C ASP A 85 5.64 0.61 -6.58
N TYR A 86 5.64 0.52 -5.25
CA TYR A 86 5.11 -0.66 -4.56
C TYR A 86 3.60 -0.81 -4.74
N ILE A 87 2.87 0.29 -4.66
CA ILE A 87 1.42 0.24 -4.87
C ILE A 87 1.10 -0.18 -6.31
N LYS A 88 1.85 0.33 -7.28
CA LYS A 88 1.66 -0.02 -8.68
C LYS A 88 1.91 -1.51 -8.92
N GLN A 89 2.97 -2.07 -8.33
CA GLN A 89 3.24 -3.50 -8.40
C GLN A 89 2.09 -4.30 -7.78
N ALA A 90 1.62 -3.87 -6.61
CA ALA A 90 0.54 -4.56 -5.90
C ALA A 90 -0.76 -4.55 -6.71
N TYR A 91 -1.09 -3.42 -7.34
CA TYR A 91 -2.24 -3.32 -8.21
C TYR A 91 -2.13 -4.31 -9.39
N ALA A 92 -0.97 -4.38 -10.01
CA ALA A 92 -0.75 -5.27 -11.15
C ALA A 92 -0.97 -6.74 -10.78
N LEU A 93 -0.53 -7.14 -9.58
CA LEU A 93 -0.77 -8.50 -9.08
C LEU A 93 -2.26 -8.76 -8.83
N ALA A 94 -2.97 -7.79 -8.27
CA ALA A 94 -4.40 -7.94 -7.95
C ALA A 94 -5.27 -7.95 -9.21
N LYS A 95 -4.86 -7.23 -10.21
CA LYS A 95 -5.54 -7.17 -11.50
C LYS A 95 -5.49 -8.53 -12.20
N GLY A 96 -4.51 -9.29 -11.90
CA GLY A 96 -4.35 -10.62 -12.44
C GLY A 96 -3.53 -10.70 -13.64
#